data_76af914fd19a1f5714965fee443360fa
#
_entry.id   76af914fd19a1f5714965fee443360fa
#
_cell.length_a   1.000
_cell.length_b   1.000
_cell.length_c   1.000
_cell.angle_alpha   90.00
_cell.angle_beta   90.00
_cell.angle_gamma   90.00
#
_symmetry.space_group_name_H-M   'P 1'
#
loop_
_entity.id
_entity.type
_entity.pdbx_description
1 polymer ?
#
loop_
_entity_poly.entity_id
_entity_poly.type
_entity_poly.pdbx_seq_one_letter_code
_entity_poly.pdbx_strand_id
1 'polypeptide(L)'
;MENVVQSYVGAKSFAGTVLVARGTDVVLSKGYGAANLEWEIPNTPATKFRLGSVTKQFTAAAVVKLEMLGRLDVHDPISDWLGPVPTDKTGITVQQLLTHTAGLVDAVGDDYQRLTRRRLVTRALAAPLRTTPGTAYHYSNVGYSLLAVIIEKASGTTYERFLARELFRPAHMTQTGYTLPDWRRSEVAVEYDARGLSQGRPFDHPWAATGPWWNLRGNGGLLSTARDLARWHRALLDHRVLDRRAQRALFRPRVPERPGGDSWYGYGWVLLDTSVGPVAWHNGGNGWSYAELTRVLGRGLMVFWVTNQARSTAGGWNLERLGTHLTSGVVRRLVASSARL
;
A
#
# COMPACT_ATOMS: atom_id res chain seq x y z
N MET A 1 -3.06 -16.63 -19.65
CA MET A 1 -2.52 -15.89 -18.48
C MET A 1 -2.30 -16.80 -17.29
N GLU A 2 -3.27 -17.64 -16.95
CA GLU A 2 -3.14 -18.54 -15.79
C GLU A 2 -1.90 -19.42 -15.82
N ASN A 3 -1.58 -20.08 -16.95
CA ASN A 3 -0.36 -20.89 -17.07
C ASN A 3 0.93 -20.12 -16.81
N VAL A 4 0.95 -18.81 -17.14
CA VAL A 4 2.08 -17.93 -16.83
C VAL A 4 2.17 -17.69 -15.32
N VAL A 5 1.07 -17.44 -14.65
CA VAL A 5 1.06 -17.29 -13.18
C VAL A 5 1.45 -18.60 -12.51
N GLN A 6 0.89 -19.72 -12.95
CA GLN A 6 1.21 -21.05 -12.39
C GLN A 6 2.69 -21.41 -12.49
N SER A 7 3.38 -21.01 -13.57
CA SER A 7 4.82 -21.26 -13.69
C SER A 7 5.67 -20.56 -12.61
N TYR A 8 5.15 -19.49 -11.99
CA TYR A 8 5.83 -18.79 -10.89
C TYR A 8 5.38 -19.26 -9.50
N VAL A 9 4.13 -19.66 -9.35
CA VAL A 9 3.53 -19.92 -8.03
C VAL A 9 3.31 -21.40 -7.74
N GLY A 10 3.10 -22.23 -8.75
CA GLY A 10 2.69 -23.64 -8.60
C GLY A 10 3.69 -24.48 -7.81
N ALA A 11 5.00 -24.30 -8.02
CA ALA A 11 6.04 -25.03 -7.31
C ALA A 11 6.27 -24.57 -5.86
N LYS A 12 5.57 -23.50 -5.40
CA LYS A 12 5.82 -22.84 -4.11
C LYS A 12 4.65 -22.95 -3.15
N SER A 13 3.67 -23.80 -3.42
CA SER A 13 2.45 -23.93 -2.60
C SER A 13 1.83 -22.56 -2.27
N PHE A 14 1.77 -21.69 -3.27
CA PHE A 14 1.29 -20.31 -3.10
C PHE A 14 -0.16 -20.30 -2.59
N ALA A 15 -0.37 -19.63 -1.46
CA ALA A 15 -1.69 -19.32 -0.91
C ALA A 15 -1.93 -17.81 -1.00
N GLY A 16 -2.96 -17.40 -1.73
CA GLY A 16 -3.22 -15.98 -1.95
C GLY A 16 -4.11 -15.71 -3.16
N THR A 17 -4.03 -14.50 -3.69
CA THR A 17 -4.82 -14.07 -4.85
C THR A 17 -3.94 -13.34 -5.87
N VAL A 18 -4.18 -13.59 -7.14
CA VAL A 18 -3.54 -12.86 -8.26
C VAL A 18 -4.61 -12.17 -9.08
N LEU A 19 -4.38 -10.91 -9.42
CA LEU A 19 -5.21 -10.08 -10.30
C LEU A 19 -4.35 -9.50 -11.40
N VAL A 20 -4.83 -9.63 -12.63
CA VAL A 20 -4.22 -9.02 -13.82
C VAL A 20 -5.31 -8.27 -14.57
N ALA A 21 -5.09 -6.98 -14.86
CA ALA A 21 -6.02 -6.15 -15.60
C ALA A 21 -5.33 -5.44 -16.77
N ARG A 22 -6.10 -5.22 -17.84
CA ARG A 22 -5.72 -4.43 -19.02
C ARG A 22 -6.83 -3.44 -19.33
N GLY A 23 -6.55 -2.15 -19.27
CA GLY A 23 -7.58 -1.14 -19.33
C GLY A 23 -8.60 -1.37 -18.20
N THR A 24 -9.86 -1.43 -18.58
CA THR A 24 -10.96 -1.72 -17.65
C THR A 24 -11.24 -3.23 -17.49
N ASP A 25 -10.58 -4.09 -18.28
CA ASP A 25 -10.87 -5.52 -18.34
C ASP A 25 -10.00 -6.30 -17.36
N VAL A 26 -10.62 -7.21 -16.61
CA VAL A 26 -9.94 -8.17 -15.76
C VAL A 26 -9.56 -9.39 -16.58
N VAL A 27 -8.25 -9.56 -16.85
CA VAL A 27 -7.69 -10.67 -17.63
C VAL A 27 -7.56 -11.94 -16.79
N LEU A 28 -7.25 -11.78 -15.51
CA LEU A 28 -7.19 -12.86 -14.51
C LEU A 28 -7.56 -12.30 -13.15
N SER A 29 -8.41 -13.00 -12.42
CA SER A 29 -8.65 -12.76 -11.00
C SER A 29 -8.94 -14.09 -10.33
N LYS A 30 -7.94 -14.64 -9.61
CA LYS A 30 -8.03 -16.01 -9.09
C LYS A 30 -7.37 -16.14 -7.73
N GLY A 31 -8.03 -16.90 -6.83
CA GLY A 31 -7.48 -17.36 -5.57
C GLY A 31 -6.75 -18.69 -5.73
N TYR A 32 -5.75 -18.91 -4.91
CA TYR A 32 -4.91 -20.10 -4.84
C TYR A 32 -4.71 -20.50 -3.40
N GLY A 33 -4.68 -21.79 -3.09
CA GLY A 33 -4.49 -22.31 -1.75
C GLY A 33 -5.58 -21.86 -0.77
N ALA A 34 -5.31 -21.97 0.52
CA ALA A 34 -6.27 -21.70 1.58
C ALA A 34 -6.10 -20.31 2.19
N ALA A 35 -7.23 -19.63 2.42
CA ALA A 35 -7.34 -18.44 3.27
C ALA A 35 -7.28 -18.79 4.75
N ASN A 36 -7.68 -20.02 5.08
CA ASN A 36 -7.57 -20.60 6.40
C ASN A 36 -7.25 -22.09 6.23
N LEU A 37 -6.10 -22.53 6.70
CA LEU A 37 -5.63 -23.92 6.56
C LEU A 37 -6.42 -24.86 7.50
N GLU A 38 -6.69 -24.40 8.71
CA GLU A 38 -7.34 -25.20 9.77
C GLU A 38 -8.78 -25.55 9.42
N TRP A 39 -9.45 -24.68 8.67
CA TRP A 39 -10.86 -24.84 8.26
C TRP A 39 -11.02 -25.06 6.76
N GLU A 40 -9.92 -25.30 6.05
CA GLU A 40 -9.88 -25.56 4.60
C GLU A 40 -10.66 -24.53 3.75
N ILE A 41 -10.69 -23.27 4.22
CA ILE A 41 -11.36 -22.17 3.49
C ILE A 41 -10.47 -21.73 2.33
N PRO A 42 -10.91 -21.83 1.06
CA PRO A 42 -10.08 -21.47 -0.07
C PRO A 42 -9.93 -19.95 -0.21
N ASN A 43 -8.80 -19.52 -0.75
CA ASN A 43 -8.63 -18.16 -1.23
C ASN A 43 -9.48 -17.90 -2.47
N THR A 44 -10.08 -16.73 -2.54
CA THR A 44 -10.89 -16.25 -3.65
C THR A 44 -10.55 -14.80 -3.99
N PRO A 45 -10.95 -14.27 -5.14
CA PRO A 45 -10.83 -12.83 -5.43
C PRO A 45 -11.58 -11.89 -4.46
N ALA A 46 -12.46 -12.45 -3.62
CA ALA A 46 -13.20 -11.72 -2.59
C ALA A 46 -12.58 -11.85 -1.18
N THR A 47 -11.58 -12.72 -1.00
CA THR A 47 -10.85 -12.85 0.25
C THR A 47 -10.15 -11.53 0.59
N LYS A 48 -10.29 -11.06 1.83
CA LYS A 48 -9.64 -9.85 2.32
C LYS A 48 -8.25 -10.21 2.83
N PHE A 49 -7.27 -9.46 2.36
CA PHE A 49 -5.88 -9.58 2.78
C PHE A 49 -5.37 -8.26 3.30
N ARG A 50 -4.41 -8.32 4.22
CA ARG A 50 -3.59 -7.18 4.58
C ARG A 50 -2.77 -6.73 3.37
N LEU A 51 -2.82 -5.45 3.07
CA LEU A 51 -2.05 -4.85 1.98
C LEU A 51 -0.62 -4.45 2.36
N GLY A 52 -0.29 -4.46 3.66
CA GLY A 52 0.97 -3.91 4.12
C GLY A 52 1.20 -2.48 3.60
N SER A 53 2.41 -2.16 3.19
CA SER A 53 2.76 -0.80 2.71
C SER A 53 2.12 -0.41 1.37
N VAL A 54 1.45 -1.33 0.65
CA VAL A 54 0.56 -0.95 -0.47
C VAL A 54 -0.54 0.02 0.00
N THR A 55 -0.83 0.08 1.31
CA THR A 55 -1.69 1.10 1.95
C THR A 55 -1.24 2.54 1.64
N LYS A 56 0.07 2.78 1.51
CA LYS A 56 0.62 4.13 1.35
C LYS A 56 0.10 4.86 0.11
N GLN A 57 -0.23 4.14 -0.95
CA GLN A 57 -0.85 4.75 -2.13
C GLN A 57 -2.19 5.42 -1.82
N PHE A 58 -2.98 4.84 -0.91
CA PHE A 58 -4.28 5.42 -0.51
C PHE A 58 -4.09 6.62 0.41
N THR A 59 -3.10 6.57 1.31
CA THR A 59 -2.74 7.72 2.14
C THR A 59 -2.26 8.88 1.28
N ALA A 60 -1.39 8.62 0.32
CA ALA A 60 -0.91 9.63 -0.62
C ALA A 60 -2.04 10.18 -1.50
N ALA A 61 -2.93 9.31 -2.02
CA ALA A 61 -4.10 9.72 -2.77
C ALA A 61 -5.05 10.59 -1.93
N ALA A 62 -5.17 10.32 -0.62
CA ALA A 62 -5.98 11.13 0.30
C ALA A 62 -5.39 12.53 0.52
N VAL A 63 -4.07 12.65 0.65
CA VAL A 63 -3.39 13.95 0.74
C VAL A 63 -3.59 14.74 -0.55
N VAL A 64 -3.33 14.14 -1.71
CA VAL A 64 -3.54 14.78 -3.02
C VAL A 64 -5.02 15.14 -3.24
N LYS A 65 -5.96 14.33 -2.71
CA LYS A 65 -7.39 14.67 -2.74
C LYS A 65 -7.72 15.89 -1.88
N LEU A 66 -7.11 16.02 -0.72
CA LEU A 66 -7.26 17.21 0.13
C LEU A 66 -6.69 18.45 -0.56
N GLU A 67 -5.53 18.35 -1.22
CA GLU A 67 -4.97 19.41 -2.04
C GLU A 67 -5.91 19.80 -3.19
N MET A 68 -6.47 18.81 -3.92
CA MET A 68 -7.46 19.02 -4.97
C MET A 68 -8.72 19.75 -4.46
N LEU A 69 -9.09 19.53 -3.18
CA LEU A 69 -10.22 20.18 -2.51
C LEU A 69 -9.86 21.53 -1.88
N GLY A 70 -8.62 22.02 -2.03
CA GLY A 70 -8.14 23.27 -1.43
C GLY A 70 -8.09 23.28 0.10
N ARG A 71 -7.94 22.10 0.72
CA ARG A 71 -7.93 21.95 2.17
C ARG A 71 -6.53 21.74 2.78
N LEU A 72 -5.53 21.59 1.93
CA LEU A 72 -4.13 21.35 2.30
C LEU A 72 -3.28 21.71 1.08
N ASP A 73 -2.07 22.24 1.31
CA ASP A 73 -1.00 22.31 0.32
C ASP A 73 0.11 21.33 0.72
N VAL A 74 0.64 20.57 -0.23
CA VAL A 74 1.73 19.62 0.07
C VAL A 74 3.01 20.33 0.53
N HIS A 75 3.13 21.62 0.30
CA HIS A 75 4.24 22.46 0.78
C HIS A 75 4.00 23.03 2.18
N ASP A 76 2.82 22.84 2.77
CA ASP A 76 2.55 23.25 4.14
C ASP A 76 3.59 22.64 5.09
N PRO A 77 4.14 23.40 6.04
CA PRO A 77 4.97 22.84 7.11
C PRO A 77 4.11 21.96 8.03
N ILE A 78 4.68 20.88 8.53
CA ILE A 78 3.95 19.96 9.41
C ILE A 78 3.48 20.63 10.71
N SER A 79 4.09 21.75 11.12
CA SER A 79 3.68 22.54 12.28
C SER A 79 2.26 23.08 12.19
N ASP A 80 1.77 23.40 10.99
CA ASP A 80 0.42 23.92 10.78
C ASP A 80 -0.64 22.86 11.14
N TRP A 81 -0.27 21.62 11.02
CA TRP A 81 -1.16 20.46 11.23
C TRP A 81 -0.94 19.76 12.57
N LEU A 82 0.31 19.62 13.01
CA LEU A 82 0.66 18.86 14.20
C LEU A 82 0.77 19.71 15.46
N GLY A 83 0.81 21.05 15.30
CA GLY A 83 1.13 22.01 16.35
C GLY A 83 2.64 22.26 16.49
N PRO A 84 3.11 22.84 17.58
CA PRO A 84 4.52 23.16 17.75
C PRO A 84 5.42 21.95 17.57
N VAL A 85 6.47 22.10 16.77
CA VAL A 85 7.49 21.07 16.50
C VAL A 85 8.86 21.53 17.00
N PRO A 86 9.79 20.60 17.33
CA PRO A 86 11.18 20.94 17.65
C PRO A 86 11.86 21.72 16.52
N THR A 87 12.85 22.54 16.86
CA THR A 87 13.55 23.43 15.91
C THR A 87 14.14 22.68 14.73
N ASP A 88 14.68 21.49 14.93
CA ASP A 88 15.24 20.63 13.87
C ASP A 88 14.20 20.10 12.88
N LYS A 89 12.91 20.26 13.19
CA LYS A 89 11.78 19.75 12.38
C LYS A 89 10.89 20.84 11.79
N THR A 90 11.19 22.12 12.04
CA THR A 90 10.37 23.25 11.55
C THR A 90 10.32 23.34 10.02
N GLY A 91 11.36 22.88 9.33
CA GLY A 91 11.42 22.86 7.86
C GLY A 91 10.77 21.62 7.21
N ILE A 92 10.19 20.69 7.97
CA ILE A 92 9.55 19.51 7.39
C ILE A 92 8.20 19.90 6.79
N THR A 93 7.98 19.51 5.52
CA THR A 93 6.72 19.72 4.82
C THR A 93 5.92 18.42 4.64
N VAL A 94 4.63 18.53 4.32
CA VAL A 94 3.77 17.39 3.96
C VAL A 94 4.37 16.62 2.77
N GLN A 95 4.94 17.33 1.78
CA GLN A 95 5.62 16.69 0.64
C GLN A 95 6.79 15.82 1.08
N GLN A 96 7.58 16.26 2.03
CA GLN A 96 8.73 15.49 2.52
C GLN A 96 8.30 14.24 3.28
N LEU A 97 7.12 14.25 3.95
CA LEU A 97 6.52 13.04 4.51
C LEU A 97 6.09 12.07 3.39
N LEU A 98 5.45 12.58 2.33
CA LEU A 98 5.00 11.78 1.18
C LEU A 98 6.15 11.11 0.43
N THR A 99 7.30 11.78 0.34
CA THR A 99 8.47 11.34 -0.45
C THR A 99 9.55 10.65 0.37
N HIS A 100 9.30 10.43 1.67
CA HIS A 100 10.31 9.85 2.58
C HIS A 100 11.60 10.65 2.68
N THR A 101 11.52 11.99 2.55
CA THR A 101 12.67 12.90 2.69
C THR A 101 12.61 13.77 3.94
N ALA A 102 11.66 13.51 4.83
CA ALA A 102 11.54 14.26 6.09
C ALA A 102 12.67 13.96 7.10
N GLY A 103 13.52 12.97 6.83
CA GLY A 103 14.60 12.56 7.73
C GLY A 103 14.14 11.86 9.02
N LEU A 104 12.87 11.49 9.11
CA LEU A 104 12.31 10.81 10.29
C LEU A 104 12.81 9.36 10.39
N VAL A 105 12.81 8.82 11.62
CA VAL A 105 13.02 7.38 11.86
C VAL A 105 11.95 6.55 11.15
N ASP A 106 12.26 5.27 10.89
CA ASP A 106 11.30 4.36 10.23
C ASP A 106 10.07 4.12 11.11
N ALA A 107 10.26 3.76 12.39
CA ALA A 107 9.19 3.45 13.32
C ALA A 107 9.48 4.01 14.73
N VAL A 108 8.42 4.23 15.52
CA VAL A 108 8.51 4.65 16.94
C VAL A 108 7.87 3.62 17.89
N GLY A 109 7.69 2.41 17.40
CA GLY A 109 7.17 1.25 18.10
C GLY A 109 6.77 0.16 17.11
N ASP A 110 6.38 -1.00 17.61
CA ASP A 110 5.96 -2.14 16.81
C ASP A 110 4.55 -1.95 16.23
N ASP A 111 4.25 -2.60 15.10
CA ASP A 111 2.98 -2.53 14.38
C ASP A 111 1.76 -2.70 15.29
N TYR A 112 1.82 -3.65 16.22
CA TYR A 112 0.72 -3.98 17.12
C TYR A 112 0.82 -3.34 18.51
N GLN A 113 1.85 -2.49 18.76
CA GLN A 113 1.96 -1.78 20.01
C GLN A 113 0.79 -0.79 20.17
N ARG A 114 0.16 -0.80 21.34
CA ARG A 114 -0.93 0.13 21.68
C ARG A 114 -0.39 1.57 21.77
N LEU A 115 -0.51 2.30 20.68
CA LEU A 115 -0.04 3.68 20.57
C LEU A 115 -1.19 4.59 20.11
N THR A 116 -1.54 5.56 20.95
CA THR A 116 -2.56 6.58 20.64
C THR A 116 -2.01 7.60 19.63
N ARG A 117 -2.88 8.34 18.94
CA ARG A 117 -2.52 9.43 18.03
C ARG A 117 -1.56 10.43 18.68
N ARG A 118 -1.90 10.92 19.90
CA ARG A 118 -1.07 11.87 20.62
C ARG A 118 0.33 11.30 20.91
N ARG A 119 0.41 10.06 21.40
CA ARG A 119 1.70 9.42 21.69
C ARG A 119 2.53 9.17 20.44
N LEU A 120 1.90 8.81 19.29
CA LEU A 120 2.61 8.70 18.01
C LEU A 120 3.27 10.04 17.67
N VAL A 121 2.49 11.14 17.63
CA VAL A 121 3.01 12.47 17.30
C VAL A 121 4.14 12.87 18.25
N THR A 122 3.93 12.74 19.56
CA THR A 122 4.96 13.05 20.56
C THR A 122 6.25 12.26 20.34
N ARG A 123 6.16 10.93 20.13
CA ARG A 123 7.34 10.09 19.90
C ARG A 123 8.03 10.40 18.58
N ALA A 124 7.27 10.62 17.51
CA ALA A 124 7.79 10.97 16.20
C ALA A 124 8.56 12.27 16.21
N LEU A 125 8.01 13.29 16.90
CA LEU A 125 8.65 14.59 17.03
C LEU A 125 9.85 14.59 18.00
N ALA A 126 9.85 13.74 19.03
CA ALA A 126 10.98 13.59 19.96
C ALA A 126 12.12 12.73 19.39
N ALA A 127 11.86 11.89 18.40
CA ALA A 127 12.90 11.03 17.80
C ALA A 127 13.94 11.86 17.04
N PRO A 128 15.25 11.52 17.13
CA PRO A 128 16.28 12.21 16.36
C PRO A 128 16.07 11.99 14.86
N LEU A 129 16.44 13.00 14.07
CA LEU A 129 16.46 12.87 12.61
C LEU A 129 17.57 11.94 12.15
N ARG A 130 17.32 11.16 11.11
CA ARG A 130 18.30 10.30 10.42
C ARG A 130 19.09 11.07 9.39
N THR A 131 18.44 12.04 8.73
CA THR A 131 19.02 12.93 7.71
C THR A 131 18.42 14.32 7.89
N THR A 132 19.11 15.34 7.37
CA THR A 132 18.52 16.69 7.26
C THR A 132 17.28 16.62 6.36
N PRO A 133 16.14 17.21 6.75
CA PRO A 133 14.94 17.25 5.94
C PRO A 133 15.21 17.75 4.51
N GLY A 134 14.69 17.04 3.52
CA GLY A 134 14.84 17.35 2.10
C GLY A 134 16.11 16.87 1.41
N THR A 135 17.10 16.33 2.13
CA THR A 135 18.42 16.02 1.56
C THR A 135 18.59 14.61 1.03
N ALA A 136 17.89 13.61 1.59
CA ALA A 136 18.03 12.22 1.21
C ALA A 136 16.74 11.44 1.41
N TYR A 137 16.56 10.40 0.62
CA TYR A 137 15.52 9.40 0.82
C TYR A 137 15.85 8.54 2.05
N HIS A 138 14.90 8.46 2.96
CA HIS A 138 14.92 7.54 4.09
C HIS A 138 13.50 7.06 4.40
N TYR A 139 13.21 5.81 4.01
CA TYR A 139 11.87 5.23 4.16
C TYR A 139 11.39 5.35 5.61
N SER A 140 10.16 5.86 5.79
CA SER A 140 9.60 6.11 7.12
C SER A 140 8.11 5.76 7.18
N ASN A 141 7.78 4.73 7.94
CA ASN A 141 6.41 4.39 8.28
C ASN A 141 5.79 5.48 9.18
N VAL A 142 6.58 6.06 10.08
CA VAL A 142 6.17 7.18 10.92
C VAL A 142 5.70 8.36 10.09
N GLY A 143 6.40 8.70 9.00
CA GLY A 143 5.99 9.77 8.09
C GLY A 143 4.56 9.58 7.57
N TYR A 144 4.22 8.37 7.15
CA TYR A 144 2.88 8.04 6.66
C TYR A 144 1.83 7.95 7.77
N SER A 145 2.20 7.58 8.98
CA SER A 145 1.30 7.69 10.13
C SER A 145 1.02 9.15 10.50
N LEU A 146 2.01 10.05 10.39
CA LEU A 146 1.81 11.49 10.55
C LEU A 146 0.91 12.06 9.43
N LEU A 147 1.05 11.59 8.19
CA LEU A 147 0.12 11.95 7.10
C LEU A 147 -1.32 11.54 7.43
N ALA A 148 -1.55 10.39 8.06
CA ALA A 148 -2.89 10.01 8.51
C ALA A 148 -3.43 10.97 9.59
N VAL A 149 -2.58 11.46 10.50
CA VAL A 149 -2.96 12.51 11.48
C VAL A 149 -3.32 13.81 10.75
N ILE A 150 -2.51 14.23 9.78
CA ILE A 150 -2.73 15.45 8.99
C ILE A 150 -4.04 15.33 8.19
N ILE A 151 -4.32 14.17 7.59
CA ILE A 151 -5.60 13.92 6.89
C ILE A 151 -6.79 14.09 7.85
N GLU A 152 -6.72 13.58 9.09
CA GLU A 152 -7.79 13.79 10.07
C GLU A 152 -7.98 15.27 10.41
N LYS A 153 -6.90 16.02 10.56
CA LYS A 153 -6.94 17.46 10.87
C LYS A 153 -7.50 18.27 9.70
N ALA A 154 -6.99 18.07 8.50
CA ALA A 154 -7.40 18.81 7.31
C ALA A 154 -8.84 18.47 6.88
N SER A 155 -9.30 17.23 7.12
CA SER A 155 -10.63 16.78 6.71
C SER A 155 -11.71 16.99 7.76
N GLY A 156 -11.36 17.15 9.05
CA GLY A 156 -12.30 17.22 10.17
C GLY A 156 -13.00 15.88 10.48
N THR A 157 -12.48 14.75 9.94
CA THR A 157 -13.08 13.41 10.17
C THR A 157 -11.97 12.37 10.41
N THR A 158 -12.34 11.13 10.79
CA THR A 158 -11.33 10.08 10.96
C THR A 158 -10.70 9.70 9.62
N TYR A 159 -9.42 9.27 9.65
CA TYR A 159 -8.66 8.84 8.49
C TYR A 159 -9.44 7.83 7.64
N GLU A 160 -9.95 6.76 8.23
CA GLU A 160 -10.69 5.73 7.50
C GLU A 160 -11.99 6.26 6.88
N ARG A 161 -12.76 7.11 7.60
CA ARG A 161 -13.99 7.72 7.05
C ARG A 161 -13.68 8.64 5.88
N PHE A 162 -12.56 9.37 5.93
CA PHE A 162 -12.14 10.19 4.80
C PHE A 162 -11.83 9.32 3.58
N LEU A 163 -11.01 8.26 3.74
CA LEU A 163 -10.74 7.31 2.65
C LEU A 163 -12.03 6.70 2.09
N ALA A 164 -12.91 6.23 2.97
CA ALA A 164 -14.17 5.61 2.56
C ALA A 164 -15.05 6.57 1.74
N ARG A 165 -15.14 7.84 2.16
CA ARG A 165 -15.98 8.83 1.50
C ARG A 165 -15.39 9.36 0.20
N GLU A 166 -14.11 9.71 0.20
CA GLU A 166 -13.47 10.48 -0.87
C GLU A 166 -12.74 9.61 -1.90
N LEU A 167 -12.32 8.40 -1.50
CA LEU A 167 -11.60 7.49 -2.38
C LEU A 167 -12.40 6.22 -2.70
N PHE A 168 -12.83 5.50 -1.66
CA PHE A 168 -13.35 4.15 -1.85
C PHE A 168 -14.77 4.14 -2.42
N ARG A 169 -15.68 4.97 -1.91
CA ARG A 169 -17.06 5.06 -2.44
C ARG A 169 -17.08 5.52 -3.90
N PRO A 170 -16.39 6.61 -4.31
CA PRO A 170 -16.32 6.99 -5.71
C PRO A 170 -15.67 5.94 -6.61
N ALA A 171 -14.73 5.14 -6.10
CA ALA A 171 -14.11 4.03 -6.81
C ALA A 171 -14.95 2.74 -6.77
N HIS A 172 -16.11 2.72 -6.11
CA HIS A 172 -16.94 1.54 -5.85
C HIS A 172 -16.22 0.42 -5.07
N MET A 173 -15.20 0.77 -4.28
CA MET A 173 -14.51 -0.15 -3.38
C MET A 173 -15.33 -0.32 -2.10
N THR A 174 -16.00 -1.46 -1.99
CA THR A 174 -16.93 -1.73 -0.88
C THR A 174 -16.36 -2.72 0.16
N GLN A 175 -15.14 -3.20 -0.07
CA GLN A 175 -14.48 -4.22 0.74
C GLN A 175 -13.05 -3.82 1.12
N THR A 176 -12.81 -2.51 1.30
CA THR A 176 -11.48 -1.96 1.62
C THR A 176 -11.58 -1.04 2.83
N GLY A 177 -10.72 -1.24 3.82
CA GLY A 177 -10.66 -0.41 5.03
C GLY A 177 -9.96 -1.11 6.18
N TYR A 178 -10.14 -0.58 7.38
CA TYR A 178 -9.71 -1.18 8.65
C TYR A 178 -10.87 -1.87 9.37
N THR A 179 -11.97 -1.13 9.54
CA THR A 179 -13.20 -1.56 10.21
C THR A 179 -14.45 -1.21 9.41
N LEU A 180 -14.31 -0.42 8.35
CA LEU A 180 -15.35 -0.10 7.39
C LEU A 180 -14.96 -0.68 6.02
N PRO A 181 -15.75 -1.55 5.39
CA PRO A 181 -17.05 -2.08 5.86
C PRO A 181 -16.92 -3.10 7.00
N ASP A 182 -18.05 -3.39 7.67
CA ASP A 182 -18.15 -4.48 8.66
C ASP A 182 -18.24 -5.82 7.90
N TRP A 183 -17.11 -6.52 7.78
CA TRP A 183 -17.03 -7.83 7.14
C TRP A 183 -16.93 -8.97 8.17
N ARG A 184 -17.34 -10.16 7.76
CA ARG A 184 -17.25 -11.34 8.60
C ARG A 184 -15.78 -11.75 8.78
N ARG A 185 -15.41 -12.22 9.99
CA ARG A 185 -14.05 -12.71 10.28
C ARG A 185 -13.59 -13.80 9.30
N SER A 186 -14.49 -14.72 8.93
CA SER A 186 -14.20 -15.82 8.00
C SER A 186 -13.82 -15.35 6.58
N GLU A 187 -14.12 -14.11 6.22
CA GLU A 187 -13.81 -13.56 4.91
C GLU A 187 -12.39 -12.96 4.83
N VAL A 188 -11.69 -12.87 5.97
CA VAL A 188 -10.32 -12.33 6.08
C VAL A 188 -9.35 -13.50 6.21
N ALA A 189 -8.30 -13.50 5.39
CA ALA A 189 -7.28 -14.54 5.40
C ALA A 189 -6.54 -14.58 6.74
N VAL A 190 -6.26 -15.79 7.22
CA VAL A 190 -5.34 -16.06 8.33
C VAL A 190 -3.92 -15.92 7.80
N GLU A 191 -3.06 -15.22 8.52
CA GLU A 191 -1.63 -15.09 8.20
C GLU A 191 -0.84 -16.26 8.81
N TYR A 192 0.17 -16.75 8.08
CA TYR A 192 0.99 -17.89 8.49
C TYR A 192 2.48 -17.53 8.49
N ASP A 193 3.21 -17.97 9.52
CA ASP A 193 4.66 -17.79 9.57
C ASP A 193 5.40 -18.75 8.60
N ALA A 194 6.73 -18.67 8.57
CA ALA A 194 7.56 -19.49 7.69
C ALA A 194 7.50 -21.01 8.01
N ARG A 195 6.99 -21.40 9.17
CA ARG A 195 6.76 -22.79 9.58
C ARG A 195 5.37 -23.27 9.25
N GLY A 196 4.48 -22.39 8.74
CA GLY A 196 3.09 -22.68 8.50
C GLY A 196 2.20 -22.59 9.74
N LEU A 197 2.70 -21.98 10.83
CA LEU A 197 1.92 -21.80 12.04
C LEU A 197 1.05 -20.53 11.91
N SER A 198 -0.21 -20.67 12.28
CA SER A 198 -1.17 -19.57 12.27
C SER A 198 -0.72 -18.42 13.16
N GLN A 199 -0.74 -17.23 12.61
CA GLN A 199 -0.50 -15.96 13.30
C GLN A 199 -1.81 -15.18 13.50
N GLY A 200 -2.95 -15.80 13.21
CA GLY A 200 -4.26 -15.17 13.28
C GLY A 200 -4.51 -14.22 12.10
N ARG A 201 -5.55 -13.44 12.21
CA ARG A 201 -5.91 -12.37 11.27
C ARG A 201 -5.36 -11.04 11.76
N PRO A 202 -5.22 -10.01 10.91
CA PRO A 202 -4.72 -8.72 11.34
C PRO A 202 -5.39 -8.13 12.60
N PHE A 203 -6.70 -8.31 12.74
CA PHE A 203 -7.46 -7.82 13.89
C PHE A 203 -7.54 -8.80 15.07
N ASP A 204 -6.89 -9.97 15.01
CA ASP A 204 -6.70 -10.87 16.16
C ASP A 204 -5.54 -10.38 17.06
N HIS A 205 -4.69 -9.52 16.52
CA HIS A 205 -3.65 -8.79 17.25
C HIS A 205 -4.25 -7.56 17.97
N PRO A 206 -3.48 -6.88 18.83
CA PRO A 206 -3.93 -5.64 19.46
C PRO A 206 -4.42 -4.60 18.45
N TRP A 207 -5.73 -4.46 18.35
CA TRP A 207 -6.46 -3.62 17.42
C TRP A 207 -7.41 -2.73 18.21
N ALA A 208 -7.55 -1.47 17.87
CA ALA A 208 -8.53 -0.58 18.49
C ALA A 208 -9.91 -0.77 17.86
N ALA A 209 -10.97 -0.34 18.54
CA ALA A 209 -12.33 -0.38 17.98
C ALA A 209 -12.48 0.34 16.63
N THR A 210 -11.57 1.26 16.33
CA THR A 210 -11.54 2.06 15.09
C THR A 210 -10.41 1.64 14.13
N GLY A 211 -9.90 0.42 14.24
CA GLY A 211 -8.82 -0.09 13.38
C GLY A 211 -7.47 -0.23 14.10
N PRO A 212 -6.36 -0.34 13.37
CA PRO A 212 -5.04 -0.53 13.95
C PRO A 212 -4.63 0.64 14.84
N TRP A 213 -3.74 0.35 15.78
CA TRP A 213 -3.07 1.39 16.53
C TRP A 213 -2.20 2.27 15.61
N TRP A 214 -1.81 3.44 16.09
CA TRP A 214 -1.22 4.49 15.27
C TRP A 214 0.16 4.17 14.69
N ASN A 215 0.85 3.15 15.19
CA ASN A 215 2.08 2.66 14.54
C ASN A 215 1.84 2.10 13.13
N LEU A 216 0.62 1.60 12.86
CA LEU A 216 0.28 0.97 11.60
C LEU A 216 -0.69 1.80 10.75
N ARG A 217 -1.40 2.77 11.37
CA ARG A 217 -2.43 3.55 10.68
C ARG A 217 -1.79 4.49 9.65
N GLY A 218 -2.27 4.43 8.40
CA GLY A 218 -1.81 5.26 7.29
C GLY A 218 -0.57 4.74 6.56
N ASN A 219 0.31 3.99 7.23
CA ASN A 219 1.49 3.41 6.60
C ASN A 219 1.27 1.96 6.14
N GLY A 220 0.33 1.24 6.76
CA GLY A 220 0.04 -0.17 6.52
C GLY A 220 -1.33 -0.58 7.05
N GLY A 221 -1.58 -1.89 7.06
CA GLY A 221 -2.71 -2.49 7.77
C GLY A 221 -4.07 -2.40 7.10
N LEU A 222 -4.28 -1.67 6.01
CA LEU A 222 -5.53 -1.74 5.25
C LEU A 222 -5.77 -3.17 4.76
N LEU A 223 -7.02 -3.60 4.89
CA LEU A 223 -7.51 -4.83 4.30
C LEU A 223 -8.22 -4.51 2.98
N SER A 224 -8.02 -5.34 1.97
CA SER A 224 -8.69 -5.20 0.68
C SER A 224 -8.84 -6.54 -0.03
N THR A 225 -9.53 -6.52 -1.15
CA THR A 225 -9.75 -7.67 -2.06
C THR A 225 -9.17 -7.39 -3.44
N ALA A 226 -8.86 -8.43 -4.21
CA ALA A 226 -8.48 -8.28 -5.60
C ALA A 226 -9.57 -7.54 -6.42
N ARG A 227 -10.85 -7.79 -6.10
CA ARG A 227 -11.97 -7.11 -6.76
C ARG A 227 -11.94 -5.59 -6.53
N ASP A 228 -11.67 -5.14 -5.32
CA ASP A 228 -11.60 -3.71 -5.01
C ASP A 228 -10.37 -3.06 -5.62
N LEU A 229 -9.23 -3.76 -5.70
CA LEU A 229 -8.05 -3.22 -6.38
C LEU A 229 -8.26 -3.09 -7.90
N ALA A 230 -9.07 -3.99 -8.53
CA ALA A 230 -9.50 -3.80 -9.92
C ALA A 230 -10.36 -2.53 -10.08
N ARG A 231 -11.26 -2.27 -9.13
CA ARG A 231 -12.09 -1.04 -9.10
C ARG A 231 -11.24 0.21 -8.90
N TRP A 232 -10.24 0.13 -8.01
CA TRP A 232 -9.27 1.22 -7.81
C TRP A 232 -8.49 1.54 -9.09
N HIS A 233 -7.98 0.50 -9.75
CA HIS A 233 -7.29 0.65 -11.03
C HIS A 233 -8.16 1.35 -12.06
N ARG A 234 -9.42 0.92 -12.24
CA ARG A 234 -10.39 1.56 -13.12
C ARG A 234 -10.65 3.01 -12.74
N ALA A 235 -10.88 3.30 -11.44
CA ALA A 235 -11.15 4.65 -10.96
C ALA A 235 -9.99 5.62 -11.23
N LEU A 236 -8.74 5.11 -11.21
CA LEU A 236 -7.55 5.88 -11.61
C LEU A 236 -7.50 6.07 -13.14
N LEU A 237 -7.90 5.11 -13.96
CA LEU A 237 -7.95 5.27 -15.42
C LEU A 237 -9.01 6.28 -15.83
N ASP A 238 -10.17 6.23 -15.20
CA ASP A 238 -11.33 7.09 -15.49
C ASP A 238 -11.25 8.49 -14.84
N HIS A 239 -10.17 8.80 -14.12
CA HIS A 239 -10.02 10.03 -13.34
C HIS A 239 -11.18 10.31 -12.37
N ARG A 240 -11.88 9.27 -11.91
CA ARG A 240 -13.10 9.40 -11.11
C ARG A 240 -12.86 9.90 -9.69
N VAL A 241 -11.71 9.53 -9.10
CA VAL A 241 -11.35 9.89 -7.72
C VAL A 241 -10.43 11.10 -7.70
N LEU A 242 -9.43 11.09 -8.55
CA LEU A 242 -8.41 12.13 -8.70
C LEU A 242 -8.43 12.62 -10.14
N ASP A 243 -8.45 13.91 -10.34
CA ASP A 243 -8.35 14.50 -11.67
C ASP A 243 -6.96 14.28 -12.31
N ARG A 244 -6.79 14.70 -13.55
CA ARG A 244 -5.52 14.50 -14.29
C ARG A 244 -4.33 15.21 -13.65
N ARG A 245 -4.55 16.39 -13.02
CA ARG A 245 -3.50 17.15 -12.34
C ARG A 245 -3.05 16.40 -11.08
N ALA A 246 -4.00 15.97 -10.27
CA ALA A 246 -3.76 15.19 -9.05
C ALA A 246 -3.05 13.86 -9.35
N GLN A 247 -3.46 13.15 -10.41
CA GLN A 247 -2.77 11.92 -10.80
C GLN A 247 -1.36 12.15 -11.31
N ARG A 248 -1.11 13.22 -12.08
CA ARG A 248 0.27 13.58 -12.47
C ARG A 248 1.13 13.88 -11.24
N ALA A 249 0.57 14.53 -10.21
CA ALA A 249 1.31 14.75 -8.95
C ALA A 249 1.64 13.44 -8.24
N LEU A 250 0.69 12.49 -8.22
CA LEU A 250 0.85 11.18 -7.58
C LEU A 250 1.97 10.33 -8.22
N PHE A 251 2.01 10.29 -9.56
CA PHE A 251 2.93 9.45 -10.34
C PHE A 251 4.18 10.18 -10.86
N ARG A 252 4.48 11.36 -10.34
CA ARG A 252 5.71 12.09 -10.70
C ARG A 252 6.91 11.54 -9.93
N PRO A 253 8.01 11.11 -10.59
CA PRO A 253 9.27 10.83 -9.93
C PRO A 253 9.79 12.07 -9.18
N ARG A 254 10.18 11.92 -7.90
CA ARG A 254 10.57 13.06 -7.08
C ARG A 254 11.94 12.90 -6.45
N VAL A 255 12.23 11.76 -5.85
CA VAL A 255 13.50 11.51 -5.18
C VAL A 255 14.01 10.13 -5.58
N PRO A 256 15.30 9.98 -5.94
CA PRO A 256 15.87 8.66 -6.16
C PRO A 256 15.93 7.89 -4.83
N GLU A 257 15.54 6.61 -4.84
CA GLU A 257 15.62 5.78 -3.63
C GLU A 257 17.08 5.50 -3.20
N ARG A 258 18.01 5.60 -4.16
CA ARG A 258 19.46 5.52 -3.95
C ARG A 258 20.16 6.51 -4.86
N PRO A 259 21.26 7.14 -4.41
CA PRO A 259 22.06 7.99 -5.28
C PRO A 259 22.51 7.23 -6.54
N GLY A 260 22.23 7.80 -7.72
CA GLY A 260 22.58 7.18 -9.02
C GLY A 260 21.73 5.96 -9.40
N GLY A 261 20.69 5.62 -8.63
CA GLY A 261 19.78 4.50 -8.95
C GLY A 261 18.75 4.88 -10.01
N ASP A 262 18.08 3.85 -10.54
CA ASP A 262 17.05 3.93 -11.58
C ASP A 262 15.62 3.90 -11.02
N SER A 263 15.47 3.75 -9.70
CA SER A 263 14.20 3.80 -9.00
C SER A 263 14.01 5.13 -8.27
N TRP A 264 12.81 5.67 -8.38
CA TRP A 264 12.40 6.93 -7.78
C TRP A 264 11.19 6.74 -6.89
N TYR A 265 11.10 7.51 -5.83
CA TYR A 265 9.88 7.56 -5.03
C TYR A 265 9.05 8.79 -5.39
N GLY A 266 7.75 8.57 -5.62
CA GLY A 266 6.75 9.61 -5.80
C GLY A 266 5.90 9.77 -4.54
N TYR A 267 4.59 9.92 -4.71
CA TYR A 267 3.67 9.96 -3.58
C TYR A 267 3.04 8.58 -3.37
N GLY A 268 3.65 7.77 -2.49
CA GLY A 268 3.18 6.43 -2.15
C GLY A 268 3.45 5.36 -3.22
N TRP A 269 4.34 5.64 -4.16
CA TRP A 269 4.71 4.76 -5.26
C TRP A 269 6.20 4.83 -5.55
N VAL A 270 6.79 3.68 -5.78
CA VAL A 270 8.09 3.56 -6.45
C VAL A 270 7.87 3.66 -7.95
N LEU A 271 8.68 4.44 -8.61
CA LEU A 271 8.57 4.75 -10.03
C LEU A 271 9.85 4.32 -10.76
N LEU A 272 9.67 3.60 -11.86
CA LEU A 272 10.74 3.08 -12.70
C LEU A 272 10.47 3.45 -14.15
N ASP A 273 11.51 3.78 -14.89
CA ASP A 273 11.45 3.80 -16.35
C ASP A 273 11.96 2.46 -16.88
N THR A 274 11.14 1.77 -17.68
CA THR A 274 11.41 0.42 -18.13
C THR A 274 11.20 0.26 -19.63
N SER A 275 11.71 -0.81 -20.23
CA SER A 275 11.51 -1.12 -21.65
C SER A 275 10.03 -1.31 -22.04
N VAL A 276 9.14 -1.54 -21.07
CA VAL A 276 7.70 -1.63 -21.32
C VAL A 276 6.96 -0.31 -21.06
N GLY A 277 7.69 0.75 -20.70
CA GLY A 277 7.20 2.08 -20.34
C GLY A 277 7.30 2.36 -18.84
N PRO A 278 6.84 3.55 -18.40
CA PRO A 278 6.89 3.94 -17.00
C PRO A 278 6.04 3.00 -16.12
N VAL A 279 6.64 2.55 -15.02
CA VAL A 279 6.02 1.65 -14.04
C VAL A 279 5.87 2.36 -12.70
N ALA A 280 4.71 2.24 -12.10
CA ALA A 280 4.46 2.60 -10.71
C ALA A 280 4.14 1.33 -9.91
N TRP A 281 4.88 1.06 -8.83
CA TRP A 281 4.66 -0.13 -8.03
C TRP A 281 4.86 0.15 -6.54
N HIS A 282 4.30 -0.69 -5.71
CA HIS A 282 4.61 -0.76 -4.28
C HIS A 282 4.36 -2.17 -3.77
N ASN A 283 5.19 -2.59 -2.84
CA ASN A 283 5.00 -3.83 -2.09
C ASN A 283 4.66 -3.54 -0.62
N GLY A 284 4.31 -4.58 0.11
CA GLY A 284 4.09 -4.50 1.55
C GLY A 284 4.04 -5.87 2.18
N GLY A 285 4.58 -6.00 3.37
CA GLY A 285 4.59 -7.25 4.12
C GLY A 285 4.83 -7.00 5.60
N ASN A 286 4.69 -8.07 6.40
CA ASN A 286 4.95 -8.09 7.83
C ASN A 286 5.75 -9.33 8.25
N GLY A 287 6.35 -10.05 7.28
CA GLY A 287 7.06 -11.31 7.48
C GLY A 287 6.15 -12.55 7.41
N TRP A 288 4.84 -12.40 7.52
CA TRP A 288 3.84 -13.48 7.38
C TRP A 288 3.07 -13.37 6.07
N SER A 289 2.59 -12.20 5.74
CA SER A 289 1.91 -11.89 4.49
C SER A 289 2.74 -10.93 3.63
N TYR A 290 2.48 -10.94 2.33
CA TYR A 290 3.11 -10.03 1.38
C TYR A 290 2.13 -9.67 0.28
N ALA A 291 2.15 -8.42 -0.15
CA ALA A 291 1.36 -7.92 -1.27
C ALA A 291 2.25 -7.10 -2.21
N GLU A 292 1.95 -7.13 -3.50
CA GLU A 292 2.57 -6.28 -4.50
C GLU A 292 1.52 -5.77 -5.48
N LEU A 293 1.57 -4.49 -5.77
CA LEU A 293 0.75 -3.86 -6.79
C LEU A 293 1.62 -3.08 -7.74
N THR A 294 1.49 -3.38 -9.03
CA THR A 294 2.25 -2.76 -10.12
C THR A 294 1.31 -2.26 -11.21
N ARG A 295 1.56 -1.07 -11.71
CA ARG A 295 0.89 -0.47 -12.86
C ARG A 295 1.90 -0.09 -13.94
N VAL A 296 1.66 -0.45 -15.19
CA VAL A 296 2.39 0.12 -16.33
C VAL A 296 1.61 1.33 -16.82
N LEU A 297 2.11 2.51 -16.49
CA LEU A 297 1.48 3.78 -16.82
C LEU A 297 1.45 3.97 -18.34
N GLY A 298 0.39 4.57 -18.88
CA GLY A 298 0.22 4.75 -20.32
C GLY A 298 -0.22 3.51 -21.11
N ARG A 299 -0.12 2.30 -20.52
CA ARG A 299 -0.63 1.06 -21.13
C ARG A 299 -1.90 0.53 -20.47
N GLY A 300 -2.32 1.12 -19.36
CA GLY A 300 -3.47 0.64 -18.60
C GLY A 300 -3.31 -0.78 -18.06
N LEU A 301 -2.07 -1.25 -17.84
CA LEU A 301 -1.85 -2.57 -17.27
C LEU A 301 -1.73 -2.49 -15.76
N MET A 302 -2.27 -3.49 -15.06
CA MET A 302 -2.09 -3.69 -13.62
C MET A 302 -1.88 -5.16 -13.32
N VAL A 303 -0.94 -5.43 -12.43
CA VAL A 303 -0.73 -6.73 -11.77
C VAL A 303 -0.79 -6.48 -10.27
N PHE A 304 -1.65 -7.21 -9.58
CA PHE A 304 -1.68 -7.27 -8.13
C PHE A 304 -1.62 -8.73 -7.71
N TRP A 305 -0.84 -9.01 -6.70
CA TRP A 305 -0.88 -10.30 -6.02
C TRP A 305 -0.62 -10.13 -4.54
N VAL A 306 -1.18 -11.03 -3.77
CA VAL A 306 -1.10 -11.05 -2.32
C VAL A 306 -1.06 -12.49 -1.83
N THR A 307 -0.28 -12.73 -0.79
CA THR A 307 -0.19 -14.04 -0.13
C THR A 307 -0.38 -13.88 1.37
N ASN A 308 -1.01 -14.86 2.00
CA ASN A 308 -1.12 -14.97 3.45
C ASN A 308 -0.05 -15.87 4.09
N GLN A 309 0.90 -16.38 3.28
CA GLN A 309 2.13 -16.99 3.73
C GLN A 309 3.28 -16.53 2.82
N ALA A 310 4.09 -15.59 3.30
CA ALA A 310 5.14 -14.97 2.50
C ALA A 310 6.39 -15.87 2.34
N ARG A 311 6.61 -16.78 3.27
CA ARG A 311 7.82 -17.62 3.36
C ARG A 311 7.46 -19.03 3.80
N SER A 312 8.30 -20.01 3.42
CA SER A 312 8.23 -21.37 3.94
C SER A 312 9.62 -21.93 4.19
N THR A 313 9.89 -22.34 5.42
CA THR A 313 11.14 -23.01 5.80
C THR A 313 11.17 -24.42 5.20
N ALA A 314 10.10 -25.19 5.33
CA ALA A 314 9.98 -26.54 4.80
C ALA A 314 10.03 -26.56 3.26
N GLY A 315 9.38 -25.59 2.59
CA GLY A 315 9.39 -25.44 1.14
C GLY A 315 10.64 -24.76 0.59
N GLY A 316 11.51 -24.19 1.44
CA GLY A 316 12.73 -23.50 1.02
C GLY A 316 12.49 -22.25 0.16
N TRP A 317 11.31 -21.58 0.27
CA TRP A 317 10.97 -20.46 -0.59
C TRP A 317 10.62 -19.18 0.19
N ASN A 318 10.83 -18.04 -0.48
CA ASN A 318 10.46 -16.71 -0.02
C ASN A 318 9.81 -15.94 -1.18
N LEU A 319 8.51 -15.70 -1.06
CA LEU A 319 7.72 -15.02 -2.10
C LEU A 319 8.02 -13.52 -2.19
N GLU A 320 8.52 -12.89 -1.13
CA GLU A 320 8.98 -11.49 -1.20
C GLU A 320 10.10 -11.30 -2.23
N ARG A 321 10.94 -12.35 -2.44
CA ARG A 321 11.98 -12.36 -3.48
C ARG A 321 11.45 -12.70 -4.87
N LEU A 322 10.24 -13.27 -4.94
CA LEU A 322 9.59 -13.63 -6.20
C LEU A 322 8.95 -12.41 -6.89
N GLY A 323 8.61 -11.36 -6.13
CA GLY A 323 7.74 -10.26 -6.55
C GLY A 323 8.05 -9.71 -7.93
N THR A 324 9.26 -9.27 -8.16
CA THR A 324 9.66 -8.71 -9.45
C THR A 324 9.62 -9.74 -10.60
N HIS A 325 9.85 -11.03 -10.34
CA HIS A 325 9.85 -12.06 -11.39
C HIS A 325 8.44 -12.40 -11.86
N LEU A 326 7.49 -12.63 -10.93
CA LEU A 326 6.08 -12.89 -11.26
C LEU A 326 5.51 -11.72 -12.06
N THR A 327 5.60 -10.51 -11.50
CA THR A 327 5.04 -9.31 -12.09
C THR A 327 5.66 -9.01 -13.46
N SER A 328 6.99 -9.05 -13.57
CA SER A 328 7.69 -8.81 -14.85
C SER A 328 7.34 -9.85 -15.90
N GLY A 329 7.21 -11.14 -15.51
CA GLY A 329 6.80 -12.21 -16.43
C GLY A 329 5.39 -12.02 -16.96
N VAL A 330 4.45 -11.65 -16.08
CA VAL A 330 3.06 -11.36 -16.46
C VAL A 330 3.00 -10.13 -17.37
N VAL A 331 3.69 -9.04 -17.03
CA VAL A 331 3.72 -7.80 -17.82
C VAL A 331 4.32 -8.06 -19.21
N ARG A 332 5.48 -8.74 -19.30
CA ARG A 332 6.07 -9.11 -20.62
C ARG A 332 5.11 -9.88 -21.48
N ARG A 333 4.40 -10.86 -20.92
CA ARG A 333 3.41 -11.66 -21.66
C ARG A 333 2.25 -10.82 -22.18
N LEU A 334 1.74 -9.89 -21.36
CA LEU A 334 0.67 -8.98 -21.78
C LEU A 334 1.10 -8.05 -22.91
N VAL A 335 2.32 -7.49 -22.83
CA VAL A 335 2.85 -6.61 -23.87
C VAL A 335 3.09 -7.38 -25.17
N ALA A 336 3.70 -8.58 -25.11
CA ALA A 336 3.92 -9.41 -26.29
C ALA A 336 2.63 -9.83 -27.00
N SER A 337 1.54 -10.05 -26.27
CA SER A 337 0.23 -10.37 -26.87
C SER A 337 -0.46 -9.16 -27.52
N SER A 338 -0.10 -7.94 -27.13
CA SER A 338 -0.63 -6.71 -27.76
C SER A 338 0.10 -6.31 -29.05
N ALA A 339 1.32 -6.83 -29.27
CA ALA A 339 2.08 -6.56 -30.50
C ALA A 339 1.69 -7.51 -31.66
N ARG A 340 0.79 -8.45 -31.43
CA ARG A 340 0.29 -9.43 -32.41
C ARG A 340 -1.13 -9.16 -32.90
N LEU A 341 -1.75 -8.09 -32.42
CA LEU A 341 -3.04 -7.56 -32.85
C LEU A 341 -2.85 -6.23 -33.56
#